data_e0bc51a7bab4d61d883ee932081c8d9e
#
_entry.id   e0bc51a7bab4d61d883ee932081c8d9e
#
_cell.length_a   1.000
_cell.length_b   1.000
_cell.length_c   1.000
_cell.angle_alpha   90.00
_cell.angle_beta   90.00
_cell.angle_gamma   90.00
#
_symmetry.space_group_name_H-M   'P 1'
#
loop_
_entity.id
_entity.type
_entity.pdbx_description
1 polymer ?
#
loop_
_entity_poly.entity_id
_entity_poly.type
_entity_poly.pdbx_seq_one_letter_code
_entity_poly.pdbx_strand_id
1 'polypeptide(L)'
;MSKVGIITIPRADNYGSVLQAYAVQQFINETEPDNELIDYVSPFLVGRYKLWNIKKGNLLVKAKSLVRNCLTYNGRIKKKRKYAEFRKLMKFSEKTIYSADDIERYEKYIVGSDQIWNTRITDYDQTFFLNFVNEIESKIAFSVSMGYVDRSDKEIEFYKKMLTNFKWIGVREKSDIQFVKSIAVAADTVDYIIDPTLLISEENWSNLLKERIIKEDYILVYSFGNDSKVIKRAKNLSEKNHLPVYIIADEWRKKNLDGFNNLSGVGPIEFINLIAYAEHIVTNSFHGTAFSIIFRKQFTIVPYKGTENRVLTLLKLLKLENGIYGNDMENSIIYSDIDNILQYERNKARIFLQKAMGKCGNDITFNSL
;
A
#
# COMPACT_ATOMS: atom_id res chain seq x y z
N MET A 1 -28.82 -1.07 -11.45
CA MET A 1 -27.85 -1.05 -10.33
C MET A 1 -26.80 -0.03 -10.65
N SER A 2 -26.37 0.75 -9.69
CA SER A 2 -25.34 1.78 -9.90
C SER A 2 -23.98 1.13 -9.97
N LYS A 3 -23.23 1.37 -11.05
CA LYS A 3 -21.87 0.83 -11.26
C LYS A 3 -20.85 1.81 -10.69
N VAL A 4 -19.91 1.29 -9.87
CA VAL A 4 -18.84 2.08 -9.24
C VAL A 4 -17.50 1.77 -9.92
N GLY A 5 -16.86 2.81 -10.45
CA GLY A 5 -15.51 2.72 -11.00
C GLY A 5 -14.44 3.09 -9.96
N ILE A 6 -13.47 2.22 -9.74
CA ILE A 6 -12.38 2.44 -8.79
C ILE A 6 -11.07 2.69 -9.55
N ILE A 7 -10.40 3.81 -9.29
CA ILE A 7 -9.08 4.14 -9.85
C ILE A 7 -8.01 4.02 -8.77
N THR A 8 -7.05 3.14 -8.99
CA THR A 8 -5.87 2.97 -8.14
C THR A 8 -4.66 2.52 -8.99
N ILE A 9 -3.61 1.96 -8.38
CA ILE A 9 -2.38 1.52 -9.06
C ILE A 9 -2.22 -0.02 -9.00
N PRO A 10 -3.15 -0.82 -9.57
CA PRO A 10 -3.10 -2.28 -9.47
C PRO A 10 -2.02 -2.92 -10.38
N ARG A 11 -1.56 -2.19 -11.41
CA ARG A 11 -0.61 -2.68 -12.41
C ARG A 11 0.86 -2.59 -11.97
N ALA A 12 1.15 -1.91 -10.85
CA ALA A 12 2.49 -1.88 -10.28
C ALA A 12 2.88 -3.26 -9.73
N ASP A 13 4.07 -3.77 -10.08
CA ASP A 13 4.62 -4.99 -9.49
C ASP A 13 5.27 -4.69 -8.13
N ASN A 14 4.48 -4.07 -7.25
CA ASN A 14 4.80 -3.69 -5.88
C ASN A 14 3.78 -4.33 -4.94
N TYR A 15 4.24 -4.96 -3.85
CA TYR A 15 3.34 -5.66 -2.92
C TYR A 15 2.28 -4.73 -2.35
N GLY A 16 2.70 -3.56 -1.85
CA GLY A 16 1.78 -2.58 -1.28
C GLY A 16 0.70 -2.17 -2.26
N SER A 17 1.09 -1.76 -3.47
CA SER A 17 0.16 -1.24 -4.47
C SER A 17 -0.88 -2.28 -4.91
N VAL A 18 -0.48 -3.54 -5.12
CA VAL A 18 -1.42 -4.56 -5.59
C VAL A 18 -2.30 -5.11 -4.45
N LEU A 19 -1.74 -5.25 -3.24
CA LEU A 19 -2.49 -5.74 -2.08
C LEU A 19 -3.50 -4.71 -1.59
N GLN A 20 -3.15 -3.41 -1.58
CA GLN A 20 -4.11 -2.37 -1.27
C GLN A 20 -5.21 -2.23 -2.34
N ALA A 21 -4.89 -2.44 -3.63
CA ALA A 21 -5.89 -2.42 -4.70
C ALA A 21 -6.92 -3.55 -4.52
N TYR A 22 -6.46 -4.73 -4.15
CA TYR A 22 -7.32 -5.84 -3.75
C TYR A 22 -8.17 -5.46 -2.54
N ALA A 23 -7.54 -4.95 -1.49
CA ALA A 23 -8.24 -4.61 -0.25
C ALA A 23 -9.29 -3.51 -0.43
N VAL A 24 -9.01 -2.45 -1.18
CA VAL A 24 -9.99 -1.40 -1.44
C VAL A 24 -11.20 -1.94 -2.21
N GLN A 25 -10.98 -2.80 -3.20
CA GLN A 25 -12.08 -3.42 -3.94
C GLN A 25 -12.91 -4.35 -3.04
N GLN A 26 -12.27 -5.19 -2.21
CA GLN A 26 -12.98 -6.08 -1.28
C GLN A 26 -13.81 -5.26 -0.27
N PHE A 27 -13.25 -4.19 0.29
CA PHE A 27 -13.97 -3.34 1.23
C PHE A 27 -15.16 -2.62 0.60
N ILE A 28 -14.99 -2.08 -0.62
CA ILE A 28 -16.10 -1.45 -1.36
C ILE A 28 -17.16 -2.49 -1.72
N ASN A 29 -16.75 -3.71 -2.07
CA ASN A 29 -17.67 -4.78 -2.45
C ASN A 29 -18.64 -5.20 -1.32
N GLU A 30 -18.31 -4.93 -0.06
CA GLU A 30 -19.22 -5.17 1.08
C GLU A 30 -20.49 -4.31 0.99
N THR A 31 -20.41 -3.11 0.41
CA THR A 31 -21.52 -2.14 0.33
C THR A 31 -22.01 -1.90 -1.09
N GLU A 32 -21.13 -2.04 -2.08
CA GLU A 32 -21.34 -1.79 -3.50
C GLU A 32 -20.82 -2.98 -4.33
N PRO A 33 -21.60 -4.08 -4.45
CA PRO A 33 -21.15 -5.28 -5.16
C PRO A 33 -20.93 -5.06 -6.67
N ASP A 34 -21.63 -4.10 -7.27
CA ASP A 34 -21.44 -3.74 -8.68
C ASP A 34 -20.36 -2.66 -8.84
N ASN A 35 -19.14 -3.07 -8.53
CA ASN A 35 -17.95 -2.24 -8.70
C ASN A 35 -16.90 -2.94 -9.56
N GLU A 36 -15.97 -2.17 -10.12
CA GLU A 36 -14.79 -2.69 -10.80
C GLU A 36 -13.61 -1.71 -10.71
N LEU A 37 -12.41 -2.25 -10.78
CA LEU A 37 -11.20 -1.47 -10.97
C LEU A 37 -11.14 -1.00 -12.42
N ILE A 38 -11.09 0.31 -12.63
CA ILE A 38 -10.81 0.87 -13.95
C ILE A 38 -9.36 0.52 -14.29
N ASP A 39 -9.17 -0.26 -15.34
CA ASP A 39 -7.85 -0.75 -15.74
C ASP A 39 -7.02 0.34 -16.41
N TYR A 40 -6.83 1.45 -15.69
CA TYR A 40 -6.05 2.59 -16.15
C TYR A 40 -4.56 2.35 -16.02
N VAL A 41 -3.87 2.58 -17.11
CA VAL A 41 -2.42 2.39 -17.24
C VAL A 41 -1.75 3.75 -17.43
N SER A 42 -1.35 4.37 -16.31
CA SER A 42 -0.64 5.65 -16.36
C SER A 42 0.65 5.53 -17.18
N PRO A 43 0.85 6.36 -18.20
CA PRO A 43 2.03 6.32 -19.06
C PRO A 43 3.36 6.44 -18.29
N PHE A 44 3.36 7.21 -17.22
CA PHE A 44 4.54 7.43 -16.37
C PHE A 44 4.87 6.19 -15.52
N LEU A 45 3.84 5.55 -14.95
CA LEU A 45 4.04 4.41 -14.05
C LEU A 45 4.49 3.15 -14.80
N VAL A 46 4.00 2.92 -16.01
CA VAL A 46 4.38 1.75 -16.84
C VAL A 46 5.88 1.67 -17.06
N GLY A 47 6.54 2.81 -17.25
CA GLY A 47 7.99 2.88 -17.48
C GLY A 47 8.83 2.30 -16.34
N ARG A 48 8.33 2.35 -15.09
CA ARG A 48 9.07 1.93 -13.89
C ARG A 48 9.15 0.41 -13.72
N TYR A 49 8.18 -0.35 -14.26
CA TYR A 49 8.04 -1.80 -14.04
C TYR A 49 8.38 -2.64 -15.27
N LYS A 50 9.12 -2.06 -16.23
CA LYS A 50 9.61 -2.78 -17.41
C LYS A 50 10.58 -3.89 -17.00
N LEU A 51 10.48 -5.06 -17.64
CA LEU A 51 11.40 -6.19 -17.42
C LEU A 51 12.86 -5.81 -17.74
N TRP A 52 13.05 -5.00 -18.77
CA TRP A 52 14.35 -4.48 -19.18
C TRP A 52 14.44 -3.00 -18.86
N ASN A 53 15.31 -2.67 -17.93
CA ASN A 53 15.57 -1.28 -17.57
C ASN A 53 17.08 -1.04 -17.65
N ILE A 54 17.53 -0.43 -18.76
CA ILE A 54 18.91 -0.03 -18.95
C ILE A 54 19.08 1.36 -18.37
N LYS A 55 19.85 1.50 -17.31
CA LYS A 55 20.12 2.81 -16.69
C LYS A 55 20.80 3.74 -17.69
N LYS A 56 20.35 5.00 -17.72
CA LYS A 56 21.05 6.08 -18.46
C LYS A 56 22.41 6.31 -17.83
N GLY A 57 23.47 6.46 -18.64
CA GLY A 57 24.83 6.67 -18.16
C GLY A 57 25.89 6.23 -19.18
N ASN A 58 27.17 6.19 -18.75
CA ASN A 58 28.27 5.75 -19.57
C ASN A 58 28.19 4.24 -19.91
N LEU A 59 29.08 3.78 -20.79
CA LEU A 59 29.09 2.39 -21.30
C LEU A 59 29.16 1.36 -20.17
N LEU A 60 29.95 1.63 -19.11
CA LEU A 60 30.08 0.76 -17.93
C LEU A 60 28.76 0.64 -17.14
N VAL A 61 28.01 1.73 -16.98
CA VAL A 61 26.70 1.73 -16.30
C VAL A 61 25.69 0.93 -17.12
N LYS A 62 25.70 1.08 -18.44
CA LYS A 62 24.83 0.31 -19.35
C LYS A 62 25.18 -1.18 -19.32
N ALA A 63 26.45 -1.53 -19.41
CA ALA A 63 26.92 -2.93 -19.34
C ALA A 63 26.55 -3.60 -18.00
N LYS A 64 26.82 -2.94 -16.86
CA LYS A 64 26.41 -3.44 -15.53
C LYS A 64 24.90 -3.63 -15.43
N SER A 65 24.12 -2.72 -16.02
CA SER A 65 22.66 -2.80 -16.06
C SER A 65 22.17 -3.98 -16.89
N LEU A 66 22.82 -4.27 -18.01
CA LEU A 66 22.52 -5.40 -18.89
C LEU A 66 22.80 -6.73 -18.17
N VAL A 67 24.00 -6.89 -17.61
CA VAL A 67 24.38 -8.08 -16.83
C VAL A 67 23.41 -8.32 -15.67
N ARG A 68 23.06 -7.26 -14.94
CA ARG A 68 22.03 -7.35 -13.89
C ARG A 68 20.71 -7.86 -14.45
N ASN A 69 20.21 -7.29 -15.56
CA ASN A 69 18.96 -7.71 -16.17
C ASN A 69 18.99 -9.19 -16.56
N CYS A 70 20.09 -9.68 -17.14
CA CYS A 70 20.25 -11.10 -17.48
C CYS A 70 20.22 -11.99 -16.22
N LEU A 71 20.98 -11.63 -15.18
CA LEU A 71 21.09 -12.43 -13.95
C LEU A 71 19.77 -12.47 -13.14
N THR A 72 18.96 -11.42 -13.23
CA THR A 72 17.69 -11.33 -12.48
C THR A 72 16.46 -11.71 -13.30
N TYR A 73 16.63 -12.03 -14.57
CA TYR A 73 15.55 -12.22 -15.53
C TYR A 73 14.52 -13.27 -15.10
N ASN A 74 14.98 -14.46 -14.74
CA ASN A 74 14.11 -15.57 -14.35
C ASN A 74 13.28 -15.24 -13.11
N GLY A 75 13.89 -14.65 -12.08
CA GLY A 75 13.19 -14.23 -10.86
C GLY A 75 12.15 -13.13 -11.16
N ARG A 76 12.49 -12.18 -12.03
CA ARG A 76 11.57 -11.10 -12.43
C ARG A 76 10.39 -11.60 -13.24
N ILE A 77 10.58 -12.55 -14.17
CA ILE A 77 9.48 -13.21 -14.89
C ILE A 77 8.60 -13.99 -13.92
N LYS A 78 9.20 -14.79 -13.02
CA LYS A 78 8.46 -15.55 -12.01
C LYS A 78 7.62 -14.62 -11.14
N LYS A 79 8.22 -13.51 -10.66
CA LYS A 79 7.52 -12.48 -9.90
C LYS A 79 6.37 -11.90 -10.71
N LYS A 80 6.61 -11.45 -11.94
CA LYS A 80 5.60 -10.84 -12.81
C LYS A 80 4.41 -11.77 -13.08
N ARG A 81 4.66 -13.07 -13.30
CA ARG A 81 3.60 -14.07 -13.48
C ARG A 81 2.73 -14.17 -12.22
N LYS A 82 3.34 -14.22 -11.03
CA LYS A 82 2.60 -14.29 -9.76
C LYS A 82 1.78 -13.04 -9.48
N TYR A 83 2.27 -11.86 -9.86
CA TYR A 83 1.49 -10.63 -9.80
C TYR A 83 0.31 -10.66 -10.77
N ALA A 84 0.50 -11.19 -11.99
CA ALA A 84 -0.59 -11.38 -12.94
C ALA A 84 -1.64 -12.36 -12.44
N GLU A 85 -1.21 -13.48 -11.81
CA GLU A 85 -2.14 -14.43 -11.18
C GLU A 85 -2.92 -13.78 -10.02
N PHE A 86 -2.26 -12.99 -9.18
CA PHE A 86 -2.94 -12.30 -8.09
C PHE A 86 -3.99 -11.30 -8.59
N ARG A 87 -3.69 -10.58 -9.69
CA ARG A 87 -4.65 -9.63 -10.30
C ARG A 87 -5.93 -10.30 -10.79
N LYS A 88 -5.93 -11.60 -11.07
CA LYS A 88 -7.16 -12.36 -11.43
C LYS A 88 -8.16 -12.48 -10.28
N LEU A 89 -7.76 -12.17 -9.05
CA LEU A 89 -8.65 -12.11 -7.88
C LEU A 89 -9.46 -10.81 -7.81
N MET A 90 -9.17 -9.86 -8.70
CA MET A 90 -9.83 -8.56 -8.78
C MET A 90 -10.68 -8.45 -10.05
N LYS A 91 -11.80 -7.75 -9.95
CA LYS A 91 -12.65 -7.44 -11.11
C LYS A 91 -12.16 -6.14 -11.74
N PHE A 92 -11.73 -6.21 -12.98
CA PHE A 92 -11.32 -5.06 -13.77
C PHE A 92 -12.37 -4.71 -14.83
N SER A 93 -12.34 -3.45 -15.30
CA SER A 93 -13.02 -3.07 -16.54
C SER A 93 -12.57 -3.94 -17.71
N GLU A 94 -13.46 -4.17 -18.69
CA GLU A 94 -13.17 -5.04 -19.83
C GLU A 94 -11.97 -4.55 -20.66
N LYS A 95 -11.84 -3.22 -20.77
CA LYS A 95 -10.79 -2.60 -21.58
C LYS A 95 -9.66 -2.06 -20.68
N THR A 96 -8.43 -2.21 -21.13
CA THR A 96 -7.29 -1.49 -20.59
C THR A 96 -7.30 -0.06 -21.13
N ILE A 97 -7.26 0.93 -20.25
CA ILE A 97 -7.41 2.35 -20.53
C ILE A 97 -6.05 3.04 -20.48
N TYR A 98 -5.72 3.83 -21.49
CA TYR A 98 -4.46 4.59 -21.58
C TYR A 98 -4.68 6.11 -21.57
N SER A 99 -5.91 6.58 -21.81
CA SER A 99 -6.33 7.97 -21.70
C SER A 99 -7.54 8.08 -20.79
N ALA A 100 -7.64 9.16 -20.02
CA ALA A 100 -8.83 9.44 -19.22
C ALA A 100 -10.10 9.59 -20.08
N ASP A 101 -9.97 10.05 -21.34
CA ASP A 101 -11.07 10.23 -22.27
C ASP A 101 -11.74 8.90 -22.69
N ASP A 102 -11.01 7.78 -22.54
CA ASP A 102 -11.52 6.45 -22.88
C ASP A 102 -12.21 5.75 -21.69
N ILE A 103 -12.26 6.40 -20.53
CA ILE A 103 -12.90 5.84 -19.33
C ILE A 103 -14.41 5.86 -19.52
N GLU A 104 -15.04 4.70 -19.39
CA GLU A 104 -16.49 4.56 -19.43
C GLU A 104 -17.18 5.34 -18.33
N ARG A 105 -18.46 5.67 -18.52
CA ARG A 105 -19.23 6.40 -17.52
C ARG A 105 -19.67 5.49 -16.38
N TYR A 106 -19.35 5.90 -15.14
CA TYR A 106 -19.83 5.31 -13.90
C TYR A 106 -20.72 6.31 -13.16
N GLU A 107 -21.58 5.81 -12.30
CA GLU A 107 -22.40 6.66 -11.44
C GLU A 107 -21.55 7.30 -10.34
N LYS A 108 -20.61 6.55 -9.78
CA LYS A 108 -19.62 7.02 -8.81
C LYS A 108 -18.22 6.60 -9.20
N TYR A 109 -17.28 7.46 -8.91
CA TYR A 109 -15.85 7.22 -9.10
C TYR A 109 -15.13 7.29 -7.76
N ILE A 110 -14.45 6.23 -7.38
CA ILE A 110 -13.62 6.18 -6.18
C ILE A 110 -12.17 6.19 -6.60
N VAL A 111 -11.40 7.17 -6.12
CA VAL A 111 -9.96 7.21 -6.31
C VAL A 111 -9.25 6.86 -5.00
N GLY A 112 -8.28 5.98 -5.08
CA GLY A 112 -7.50 5.50 -3.92
C GLY A 112 -7.39 3.98 -3.91
N SER A 113 -6.63 3.48 -3.04
CA SER A 113 -5.75 4.03 -2.03
C SER A 113 -4.31 4.18 -2.55
N ASP A 114 -3.33 4.06 -1.66
CA ASP A 114 -1.90 4.20 -1.90
C ASP A 114 -1.48 5.66 -2.20
N GLN A 115 -0.23 5.86 -2.57
CA GLN A 115 0.35 7.17 -2.88
C GLN A 115 -0.12 7.70 -4.24
N ILE A 116 -1.39 7.57 -4.52
CA ILE A 116 -2.00 7.94 -5.80
C ILE A 116 -2.00 9.46 -6.02
N TRP A 117 -2.00 10.23 -4.92
CA TRP A 117 -1.87 11.68 -4.95
C TRP A 117 -0.44 12.19 -4.71
N ASN A 118 0.55 11.29 -4.69
CA ASN A 118 1.95 11.68 -4.64
C ASN A 118 2.43 12.09 -6.04
N THR A 119 2.47 13.40 -6.31
CA THR A 119 2.87 13.97 -7.60
C THR A 119 4.26 13.55 -8.06
N ARG A 120 5.17 13.23 -7.12
CA ARG A 120 6.53 12.74 -7.42
C ARG A 120 6.53 11.28 -7.89
N ILE A 121 5.46 10.54 -7.63
CA ILE A 121 5.26 9.16 -8.09
C ILE A 121 4.40 9.12 -9.35
N THR A 122 3.34 9.90 -9.41
CA THR A 122 2.35 9.89 -10.49
C THR A 122 2.61 10.92 -11.58
N ASP A 123 3.65 11.76 -11.43
CA ASP A 123 4.03 12.81 -12.38
C ASP A 123 2.88 13.76 -12.74
N TYR A 124 2.15 14.20 -11.72
CA TYR A 124 0.99 15.09 -11.86
C TYR A 124 -0.14 14.54 -12.75
N ASP A 125 -0.26 13.22 -12.88
CA ASP A 125 -1.32 12.59 -13.67
C ASP A 125 -2.70 12.93 -13.10
N GLN A 126 -3.45 13.76 -13.84
CA GLN A 126 -4.73 14.31 -13.41
C GLN A 126 -5.85 13.26 -13.37
N THR A 127 -5.68 12.12 -14.03
CA THR A 127 -6.62 11.00 -13.99
C THR A 127 -6.81 10.51 -12.57
N PHE A 128 -5.73 10.51 -11.76
CA PHE A 128 -5.77 10.16 -10.34
C PHE A 128 -6.45 11.21 -9.45
N PHE A 129 -6.87 12.33 -10.03
CA PHE A 129 -7.67 13.36 -9.37
C PHE A 129 -9.08 13.45 -9.97
N LEU A 130 -9.50 12.44 -10.74
CA LEU A 130 -10.81 12.38 -11.40
C LEU A 130 -11.14 13.68 -12.18
N ASN A 131 -10.14 14.27 -12.84
CA ASN A 131 -10.30 15.55 -13.54
C ASN A 131 -11.22 15.44 -14.76
N PHE A 132 -11.41 14.23 -15.30
CA PHE A 132 -12.33 13.93 -16.41
C PHE A 132 -13.80 13.81 -15.97
N VAL A 133 -14.08 13.78 -14.67
CA VAL A 133 -15.44 13.73 -14.11
C VAL A 133 -15.90 15.15 -13.79
N ASN A 134 -17.01 15.58 -14.34
CA ASN A 134 -17.55 16.92 -14.11
C ASN A 134 -18.45 16.97 -12.85
N GLU A 135 -19.21 15.91 -12.60
CA GLU A 135 -20.15 15.82 -11.51
C GLU A 135 -19.42 15.65 -10.17
N ILE A 136 -19.39 16.69 -9.37
CA ILE A 136 -18.71 16.73 -8.08
C ILE A 136 -19.24 15.67 -7.09
N GLU A 137 -20.54 15.38 -7.16
CA GLU A 137 -21.22 14.38 -6.32
C GLU A 137 -20.76 12.94 -6.64
N SER A 138 -20.20 12.73 -7.83
CA SER A 138 -19.76 11.42 -8.27
C SER A 138 -18.32 11.12 -7.87
N LYS A 139 -17.57 12.09 -7.28
CA LYS A 139 -16.15 11.97 -6.94
C LYS A 139 -15.93 11.66 -5.47
N ILE A 140 -15.26 10.56 -5.20
CA ILE A 140 -14.89 10.12 -3.85
C ILE A 140 -13.41 9.81 -3.81
N ALA A 141 -12.66 10.46 -2.92
CA ALA A 141 -11.29 10.07 -2.60
C ALA A 141 -11.30 9.20 -1.34
N PHE A 142 -10.77 7.98 -1.43
CA PHE A 142 -10.85 6.99 -0.35
C PHE A 142 -9.46 6.52 0.06
N SER A 143 -9.04 6.87 1.28
CA SER A 143 -7.72 6.49 1.84
C SER A 143 -6.55 6.88 0.94
N VAL A 144 -6.62 8.03 0.29
CA VAL A 144 -5.56 8.54 -0.60
C VAL A 144 -4.36 9.03 0.20
N SER A 145 -3.15 8.84 -0.33
CA SER A 145 -1.91 9.32 0.27
C SER A 145 -1.17 10.29 -0.66
N MET A 146 -0.74 11.41 -0.10
CA MET A 146 0.15 12.36 -0.76
C MET A 146 1.62 11.99 -0.59
N GLY A 147 1.92 11.09 0.37
CA GLY A 147 3.24 10.48 0.56
C GLY A 147 4.26 11.34 1.31
N TYR A 148 4.11 12.66 1.38
CA TYR A 148 5.02 13.60 2.03
C TYR A 148 4.31 14.89 2.42
N VAL A 149 4.86 15.62 3.40
CA VAL A 149 4.29 16.88 3.91
C VAL A 149 4.99 18.13 3.35
N ASP A 150 6.24 17.98 2.93
CA ASP A 150 7.04 19.08 2.35
C ASP A 150 6.66 19.26 0.88
N ARG A 151 5.86 20.31 0.59
CA ARG A 151 5.28 20.61 -0.72
C ARG A 151 5.81 21.92 -1.25
N SER A 152 6.27 21.93 -2.50
CA SER A 152 6.62 23.13 -3.23
C SER A 152 5.38 23.96 -3.60
N ASP A 153 5.55 25.25 -3.89
CA ASP A 153 4.46 26.13 -4.33
C ASP A 153 3.75 25.57 -5.57
N LYS A 154 4.51 25.01 -6.51
CA LYS A 154 3.96 24.33 -7.70
C LYS A 154 3.04 23.17 -7.33
N GLU A 155 3.43 22.35 -6.35
CA GLU A 155 2.62 21.22 -5.88
C GLU A 155 1.37 21.74 -5.17
N ILE A 156 1.48 22.79 -4.36
CA ILE A 156 0.34 23.42 -3.67
C ILE A 156 -0.68 23.95 -4.67
N GLU A 157 -0.25 24.70 -5.67
CA GLU A 157 -1.13 25.22 -6.72
C GLU A 157 -1.81 24.10 -7.54
N PHE A 158 -1.06 23.03 -7.83
CA PHE A 158 -1.63 21.85 -8.49
C PHE A 158 -2.73 21.22 -7.64
N TYR A 159 -2.47 20.98 -6.35
CA TYR A 159 -3.48 20.40 -5.44
C TYR A 159 -4.69 21.30 -5.28
N LYS A 160 -4.53 22.63 -5.15
CA LYS A 160 -5.65 23.57 -5.11
C LYS A 160 -6.56 23.38 -6.32
N LYS A 161 -5.97 23.35 -7.53
CA LYS A 161 -6.72 23.14 -8.77
C LYS A 161 -7.46 21.79 -8.80
N MET A 162 -6.80 20.72 -8.37
CA MET A 162 -7.34 19.37 -8.48
C MET A 162 -8.40 19.05 -7.41
N LEU A 163 -8.24 19.57 -6.19
CA LEU A 163 -9.10 19.20 -5.05
C LEU A 163 -10.32 20.09 -4.86
N THR A 164 -10.42 21.21 -5.60
CA THR A 164 -11.56 22.12 -5.52
C THR A 164 -12.90 21.43 -5.77
N ASN A 165 -12.92 20.37 -6.57
CA ASN A 165 -14.12 19.70 -7.06
C ASN A 165 -14.33 18.30 -6.42
N PHE A 166 -13.95 18.12 -5.15
CA PHE A 166 -14.27 16.92 -4.38
C PHE A 166 -15.18 17.25 -3.20
N LYS A 167 -16.23 16.47 -2.99
CA LYS A 167 -17.05 16.54 -1.79
C LYS A 167 -16.58 15.63 -0.67
N TRP A 168 -16.10 14.45 -1.01
CA TRP A 168 -15.74 13.40 -0.05
C TRP A 168 -14.27 13.06 -0.20
N ILE A 169 -13.46 13.42 0.80
CA ILE A 169 -12.02 13.19 0.80
C ILE A 169 -11.61 12.42 2.06
N GLY A 170 -11.27 11.16 1.88
CA GLY A 170 -10.62 10.32 2.90
C GLY A 170 -9.11 10.28 2.65
N VAL A 171 -8.31 10.91 3.52
CA VAL A 171 -6.84 10.87 3.44
C VAL A 171 -6.28 9.79 4.36
N ARG A 172 -5.18 9.16 3.94
CA ARG A 172 -4.52 8.09 4.70
C ARG A 172 -3.60 8.60 5.81
N GLU A 173 -3.10 9.82 5.71
CA GLU A 173 -2.24 10.44 6.71
C GLU A 173 -2.99 11.57 7.44
N LYS A 174 -3.06 11.49 8.78
CA LYS A 174 -3.71 12.55 9.60
C LYS A 174 -3.04 13.92 9.42
N SER A 175 -1.74 13.95 9.10
CA SER A 175 -0.98 15.15 8.80
C SER A 175 -1.49 15.93 7.59
N ASP A 176 -2.18 15.26 6.65
CA ASP A 176 -2.67 15.89 5.44
C ASP A 176 -4.06 16.56 5.59
N ILE A 177 -4.79 16.25 6.67
CA ILE A 177 -6.16 16.73 6.88
C ILE A 177 -6.24 18.27 6.83
N GLN A 178 -5.38 18.97 7.58
CA GLN A 178 -5.42 20.43 7.67
C GLN A 178 -5.06 21.06 6.32
N PHE A 179 -4.06 20.54 5.64
CA PHE A 179 -3.69 21.01 4.31
C PHE A 179 -4.85 20.83 3.32
N VAL A 180 -5.44 19.64 3.26
CA VAL A 180 -6.55 19.34 2.34
C VAL A 180 -7.76 20.23 2.66
N LYS A 181 -8.13 20.40 3.94
CA LYS A 181 -9.21 21.31 4.36
C LYS A 181 -8.99 22.75 3.92
N SER A 182 -7.73 23.20 3.87
CA SER A 182 -7.42 24.57 3.48
C SER A 182 -7.58 24.86 1.98
N ILE A 183 -7.61 23.81 1.15
CA ILE A 183 -7.64 23.96 -0.32
C ILE A 183 -8.86 23.29 -1.00
N ALA A 184 -9.46 22.28 -0.39
CA ALA A 184 -10.62 21.57 -0.92
C ALA A 184 -11.93 22.26 -0.47
N VAL A 185 -12.16 23.47 -0.96
CA VAL A 185 -13.23 24.38 -0.48
C VAL A 185 -14.64 23.86 -0.71
N ALA A 186 -14.85 22.92 -1.63
CA ALA A 186 -16.14 22.30 -1.90
C ALA A 186 -16.34 20.98 -1.12
N ALA A 187 -15.37 20.56 -0.32
CA ALA A 187 -15.46 19.29 0.40
C ALA A 187 -16.41 19.40 1.60
N ASP A 188 -17.49 18.60 1.59
CA ASP A 188 -18.39 18.44 2.75
C ASP A 188 -17.66 17.69 3.87
N THR A 189 -16.77 16.76 3.51
CA THR A 189 -16.03 15.95 4.46
C THR A 189 -14.58 15.74 4.02
N VAL A 190 -13.65 16.09 4.91
CA VAL A 190 -12.24 15.69 4.83
C VAL A 190 -11.91 14.94 6.12
N ASP A 191 -11.63 13.64 6.01
CA ASP A 191 -11.41 12.77 7.15
C ASP A 191 -10.19 11.86 6.96
N TYR A 192 -9.74 11.25 8.05
CA TYR A 192 -8.73 10.20 8.05
C TYR A 192 -9.39 8.85 7.79
N ILE A 193 -8.91 8.13 6.80
CA ILE A 193 -9.30 6.74 6.51
C ILE A 193 -8.04 5.90 6.47
N ILE A 194 -7.95 4.93 7.37
CA ILE A 194 -6.81 4.03 7.47
C ILE A 194 -6.59 3.25 6.15
N ASP A 195 -5.36 2.76 5.93
CA ASP A 195 -5.04 1.99 4.72
C ASP A 195 -6.00 0.80 4.53
N PRO A 196 -6.53 0.56 3.32
CA PRO A 196 -7.52 -0.50 3.05
C PRO A 196 -7.04 -1.90 3.41
N THR A 197 -5.74 -2.17 3.41
CA THR A 197 -5.23 -3.47 3.86
C THR A 197 -5.60 -3.80 5.30
N LEU A 198 -5.83 -2.79 6.15
CA LEU A 198 -6.28 -2.91 7.54
C LEU A 198 -7.81 -2.86 7.68
N LEU A 199 -8.53 -2.49 6.61
CA LEU A 199 -10.00 -2.43 6.61
C LEU A 199 -10.65 -3.79 6.42
N ILE A 200 -10.03 -4.71 5.70
CA ILE A 200 -10.49 -6.09 5.59
C ILE A 200 -9.93 -6.95 6.74
N SER A 201 -10.63 -8.02 7.08
CA SER A 201 -10.28 -8.83 8.24
C SER A 201 -9.01 -9.68 8.03
N GLU A 202 -8.39 -10.13 9.13
CA GLU A 202 -7.29 -11.11 9.07
C GLU A 202 -7.76 -12.40 8.37
N GLU A 203 -9.00 -12.82 8.60
CA GLU A 203 -9.58 -14.00 7.98
C GLU A 203 -9.59 -13.88 6.45
N ASN A 204 -10.00 -12.73 5.90
CA ASN A 204 -9.99 -12.49 4.46
C ASN A 204 -8.58 -12.63 3.86
N TRP A 205 -7.55 -12.20 4.58
CA TRP A 205 -6.16 -12.39 4.16
C TRP A 205 -5.71 -13.84 4.32
N SER A 206 -6.10 -14.51 5.42
CA SER A 206 -5.76 -15.89 5.71
C SER A 206 -6.34 -16.85 4.70
N ASN A 207 -7.53 -16.59 4.16
CA ASN A 207 -8.15 -17.36 3.08
C ASN A 207 -7.34 -17.37 1.77
N LEU A 208 -6.43 -16.40 1.58
CA LEU A 208 -5.50 -16.37 0.45
C LEU A 208 -4.21 -17.16 0.72
N LEU A 209 -3.93 -17.51 1.97
CA LEU A 209 -2.70 -18.20 2.34
C LEU A 209 -2.76 -19.65 1.84
N LYS A 210 -1.63 -20.11 1.34
CA LYS A 210 -1.36 -21.52 1.06
C LYS A 210 -0.57 -22.11 2.22
N GLU A 211 -0.17 -23.38 2.08
CA GLU A 211 0.73 -24.01 3.03
C GLU A 211 1.96 -23.14 3.34
N ARG A 212 2.46 -23.25 4.57
CA ARG A 212 3.67 -22.59 5.04
C ARG A 212 4.85 -22.86 4.09
N ILE A 213 5.42 -21.81 3.50
CA ILE A 213 6.47 -21.92 2.48
C ILE A 213 7.80 -22.36 3.11
N ILE A 214 8.18 -21.75 4.24
CA ILE A 214 9.38 -22.07 5.00
C ILE A 214 8.94 -22.91 6.20
N LYS A 215 9.43 -24.14 6.30
CA LYS A 215 8.94 -25.09 7.32
C LYS A 215 9.52 -24.83 8.73
N GLU A 216 10.72 -24.27 8.80
CA GLU A 216 11.37 -23.89 10.06
C GLU A 216 10.89 -22.50 10.55
N ASP A 217 11.13 -22.19 11.82
CA ASP A 217 10.89 -20.86 12.36
C ASP A 217 11.98 -19.90 11.89
N TYR A 218 11.65 -18.62 11.60
CA TYR A 218 12.56 -17.70 10.96
C TYR A 218 12.26 -16.23 11.24
N ILE A 219 13.29 -15.42 11.03
CA ILE A 219 13.19 -13.97 10.97
C ILE A 219 13.04 -13.55 9.50
N LEU A 220 12.03 -12.74 9.19
CA LEU A 220 11.82 -12.20 7.85
C LEU A 220 12.31 -10.75 7.76
N VAL A 221 13.10 -10.47 6.73
CA VAL A 221 13.50 -9.11 6.38
C VAL A 221 12.80 -8.69 5.09
N TYR A 222 12.10 -7.56 5.16
CA TYR A 222 11.56 -6.88 3.99
C TYR A 222 11.84 -5.37 4.09
N SER A 223 12.73 -4.85 3.26
CA SER A 223 13.15 -3.44 3.33
C SER A 223 13.38 -2.79 1.98
N PHE A 224 13.14 -1.48 1.93
CA PHE A 224 13.58 -0.62 0.84
C PHE A 224 15.03 -0.18 1.06
N GLY A 225 15.79 -0.08 -0.02
CA GLY A 225 17.19 0.35 0.05
C GLY A 225 18.12 -0.67 0.72
N ASN A 226 19.42 -0.35 0.76
CA ASN A 226 20.43 -1.08 1.53
C ASN A 226 20.58 -0.40 2.89
N ASP A 227 19.69 -0.72 3.80
CA ASP A 227 19.74 -0.15 5.14
C ASP A 227 20.56 -1.05 6.07
N SER A 228 21.77 -0.59 6.41
CA SER A 228 22.67 -1.31 7.31
C SER A 228 22.09 -1.53 8.71
N LYS A 229 21.18 -0.63 9.16
CA LYS A 229 20.50 -0.79 10.45
C LYS A 229 19.52 -1.95 10.44
N VAL A 230 18.77 -2.13 9.32
CA VAL A 230 17.88 -3.29 9.13
C VAL A 230 18.67 -4.59 9.20
N ILE A 231 19.79 -4.67 8.46
CA ILE A 231 20.66 -5.86 8.42
C ILE A 231 21.26 -6.14 9.80
N LYS A 232 21.80 -5.10 10.47
CA LYS A 232 22.35 -5.24 11.81
C LYS A 232 21.30 -5.75 12.80
N ARG A 233 20.08 -5.18 12.77
CA ARG A 233 19.01 -5.63 13.68
C ARG A 233 18.63 -7.08 13.42
N ALA A 234 18.49 -7.49 12.15
CA ALA A 234 18.15 -8.87 11.82
C ALA A 234 19.22 -9.86 12.28
N LYS A 235 20.51 -9.51 12.14
CA LYS A 235 21.63 -10.33 12.66
C LYS A 235 21.58 -10.48 14.18
N ASN A 236 21.39 -9.37 14.90
CA ASN A 236 21.31 -9.40 16.37
C ASN A 236 20.15 -10.29 16.85
N LEU A 237 18.99 -10.22 16.17
CA LEU A 237 17.83 -11.07 16.48
C LEU A 237 18.11 -12.54 16.17
N SER A 238 18.79 -12.83 15.05
CA SER A 238 19.19 -14.18 14.66
C SER A 238 20.12 -14.82 15.70
N GLU A 239 21.13 -14.08 16.12
CA GLU A 239 22.08 -14.54 17.15
C GLU A 239 21.38 -14.77 18.51
N LYS A 240 20.50 -13.85 18.93
CA LYS A 240 19.76 -13.95 20.22
C LYS A 240 18.79 -15.14 20.23
N ASN A 241 18.06 -15.36 19.14
CA ASN A 241 16.96 -16.33 19.09
C ASN A 241 17.34 -17.65 18.40
N HIS A 242 18.56 -17.76 17.87
CA HIS A 242 19.04 -18.90 17.09
C HIS A 242 18.15 -19.23 15.89
N LEU A 243 17.61 -18.20 15.21
CA LEU A 243 16.72 -18.35 14.07
C LEU A 243 17.42 -17.94 12.77
N PRO A 244 17.19 -18.66 11.65
CA PRO A 244 17.66 -18.26 10.35
C PRO A 244 16.98 -16.99 9.88
N VAL A 245 17.68 -16.19 9.08
CA VAL A 245 17.15 -14.96 8.48
C VAL A 245 16.84 -15.19 7.02
N TYR A 246 15.62 -14.88 6.62
CA TYR A 246 15.17 -14.84 5.24
C TYR A 246 14.93 -13.40 4.80
N ILE A 247 15.39 -13.03 3.60
CA ILE A 247 15.22 -11.69 3.07
C ILE A 247 14.51 -11.70 1.72
N ILE A 248 13.44 -10.93 1.60
CA ILE A 248 12.79 -10.64 0.32
C ILE A 248 13.58 -9.52 -0.34
N ALA A 249 14.43 -9.86 -1.29
CA ALA A 249 15.31 -8.91 -1.97
C ALA A 249 15.39 -9.21 -3.47
N ASP A 250 15.77 -8.18 -4.23
CA ASP A 250 16.21 -8.37 -5.62
C ASP A 250 17.40 -9.34 -5.67
N GLU A 251 17.44 -10.23 -6.67
CA GLU A 251 18.52 -11.21 -6.84
C GLU A 251 19.92 -10.58 -6.90
N TRP A 252 20.02 -9.32 -7.33
CA TRP A 252 21.29 -8.58 -7.35
C TRP A 252 21.90 -8.37 -5.96
N ARG A 253 21.10 -8.34 -4.90
CA ARG A 253 21.57 -8.18 -3.51
C ARG A 253 22.12 -9.47 -2.90
N LYS A 254 21.88 -10.62 -3.54
CA LYS A 254 22.28 -11.94 -3.04
C LYS A 254 23.76 -12.07 -2.66
N LYS A 255 24.63 -11.32 -3.34
CA LYS A 255 26.09 -11.49 -3.19
C LYS A 255 26.69 -10.86 -1.92
N ASN A 256 25.93 -10.02 -1.18
CA ASN A 256 26.51 -9.19 -0.11
C ASN A 256 25.88 -9.40 1.28
N LEU A 257 25.05 -10.43 1.46
CA LEU A 257 24.36 -10.68 2.72
C LEU A 257 24.74 -12.08 3.24
N ASP A 258 26.00 -12.21 3.70
CA ASP A 258 26.48 -13.45 4.30
C ASP A 258 25.62 -13.86 5.50
N GLY A 259 25.19 -15.11 5.50
CA GLY A 259 24.33 -15.68 6.53
C GLY A 259 22.83 -15.42 6.37
N PHE A 260 22.38 -14.79 5.25
CA PHE A 260 20.94 -14.58 4.97
C PHE A 260 20.48 -15.44 3.81
N ASN A 261 19.29 -16.05 3.97
CA ASN A 261 18.61 -16.80 2.93
C ASN A 261 17.82 -15.85 2.03
N ASN A 262 18.23 -15.70 0.77
CA ASN A 262 17.56 -14.80 -0.16
C ASN A 262 16.35 -15.44 -0.81
N LEU A 263 15.21 -14.76 -0.76
CA LEU A 263 13.96 -15.12 -1.42
C LEU A 263 13.78 -14.25 -2.66
N SER A 264 13.81 -14.84 -3.84
CA SER A 264 13.62 -14.16 -5.11
C SER A 264 12.36 -14.63 -5.83
N GLY A 265 11.77 -13.75 -6.66
CA GLY A 265 10.56 -14.08 -7.40
C GLY A 265 9.33 -14.32 -6.51
N VAL A 266 9.32 -13.71 -5.32
CA VAL A 266 8.20 -13.73 -4.39
C VAL A 266 7.03 -12.94 -4.98
N GLY A 267 5.83 -13.54 -5.03
CA GLY A 267 4.59 -12.89 -5.44
C GLY A 267 3.81 -12.33 -4.25
N PRO A 268 2.64 -11.69 -4.51
CA PRO A 268 1.83 -11.11 -3.44
C PRO A 268 1.35 -12.11 -2.40
N ILE A 269 0.87 -13.28 -2.82
CA ILE A 269 0.41 -14.32 -1.89
C ILE A 269 1.56 -14.89 -1.06
N GLU A 270 2.72 -15.13 -1.69
CA GLU A 270 3.89 -15.59 -0.95
C GLU A 270 4.42 -14.51 0.00
N PHE A 271 4.31 -13.23 -0.36
CA PHE A 271 4.69 -12.13 0.53
C PHE A 271 3.89 -12.14 1.82
N ILE A 272 2.56 -12.22 1.73
CA ILE A 272 1.71 -12.29 2.93
C ILE A 272 1.91 -13.62 3.70
N ASN A 273 2.13 -14.74 3.00
CA ASN A 273 2.44 -16.04 3.62
C ASN A 273 3.74 -15.97 4.43
N LEU A 274 4.80 -15.40 3.86
CA LEU A 274 6.09 -15.24 4.55
C LEU A 274 5.98 -14.35 5.79
N ILE A 275 5.11 -13.35 5.79
CA ILE A 275 4.86 -12.53 6.99
C ILE A 275 4.03 -13.32 8.01
N ALA A 276 2.97 -13.98 7.57
CA ALA A 276 2.05 -14.72 8.45
C ALA A 276 2.73 -15.83 9.25
N TYR A 277 3.77 -16.46 8.70
CA TYR A 277 4.47 -17.57 9.35
C TYR A 277 5.85 -17.21 9.91
N ALA A 278 6.29 -15.95 9.82
CA ALA A 278 7.53 -15.51 10.46
C ALA A 278 7.38 -15.39 11.99
N GLU A 279 8.45 -15.66 12.74
CA GLU A 279 8.50 -15.36 14.18
C GLU A 279 8.73 -13.89 14.45
N HIS A 280 9.57 -13.25 13.65
CA HIS A 280 9.85 -11.82 13.76
C HIS A 280 10.06 -11.18 12.40
N ILE A 281 9.53 -9.98 12.20
CA ILE A 281 9.71 -9.22 10.96
C ILE A 281 10.59 -8.00 11.24
N VAL A 282 11.63 -7.79 10.42
CA VAL A 282 12.42 -6.56 10.41
C VAL A 282 12.17 -5.81 9.11
N THR A 283 11.59 -4.62 9.21
CA THR A 283 11.16 -3.88 8.02
C THR A 283 11.29 -2.36 8.17
N ASN A 284 11.36 -1.66 7.05
CA ASN A 284 11.18 -0.20 6.96
C ASN A 284 10.01 0.16 6.02
N SER A 285 9.21 -0.83 5.65
CA SER A 285 8.10 -0.70 4.72
C SER A 285 6.78 -0.49 5.45
N PHE A 286 5.95 0.44 4.97
CA PHE A 286 4.59 0.62 5.48
C PHE A 286 3.78 -0.67 5.39
N HIS A 287 3.73 -1.32 4.23
CA HIS A 287 2.95 -2.56 4.06
C HIS A 287 3.59 -3.77 4.75
N GLY A 288 4.93 -3.80 4.89
CA GLY A 288 5.59 -4.76 5.78
C GLY A 288 5.07 -4.64 7.21
N THR A 289 4.95 -3.41 7.71
CA THR A 289 4.38 -3.10 9.03
C THR A 289 2.89 -3.48 9.10
N ALA A 290 2.09 -3.04 8.13
CA ALA A 290 0.64 -3.29 8.12
C ALA A 290 0.32 -4.80 8.15
N PHE A 291 1.00 -5.61 7.34
CA PHE A 291 0.80 -7.06 7.35
C PHE A 291 1.36 -7.75 8.60
N SER A 292 2.45 -7.23 9.20
CA SER A 292 2.91 -7.71 10.51
C SER A 292 1.83 -7.50 11.59
N ILE A 293 1.14 -6.37 11.54
CA ILE A 293 0.03 -6.04 12.44
C ILE A 293 -1.19 -6.93 12.17
N ILE A 294 -1.59 -7.10 10.90
CA ILE A 294 -2.73 -7.94 10.50
C ILE A 294 -2.55 -9.37 11.03
N PHE A 295 -1.36 -9.95 10.86
CA PHE A 295 -1.06 -11.32 11.32
C PHE A 295 -0.50 -11.40 12.76
N ARG A 296 -0.58 -10.31 13.54
CA ARG A 296 -0.13 -10.23 14.95
C ARG A 296 1.28 -10.76 15.18
N LYS A 297 2.18 -10.41 14.30
CA LYS A 297 3.58 -10.85 14.36
C LYS A 297 4.45 -9.91 15.19
N GLN A 298 5.47 -10.48 15.83
CA GLN A 298 6.53 -9.65 16.40
C GLN A 298 7.27 -8.93 15.28
N PHE A 299 7.53 -7.63 15.43
CA PHE A 299 8.22 -6.87 14.40
C PHE A 299 9.14 -5.79 14.98
N THR A 300 10.12 -5.41 14.20
CA THR A 300 10.97 -4.23 14.42
C THR A 300 10.92 -3.35 13.19
N ILE A 301 10.50 -2.11 13.40
CA ILE A 301 10.51 -1.07 12.36
C ILE A 301 11.79 -0.26 12.46
N VAL A 302 12.54 -0.22 11.38
CA VAL A 302 13.70 0.67 11.23
C VAL A 302 13.25 1.89 10.42
N PRO A 303 13.08 3.08 11.04
CA PRO A 303 12.59 4.26 10.33
C PRO A 303 13.44 4.59 9.11
N TYR A 304 12.78 4.89 7.98
CA TYR A 304 13.42 5.20 6.71
C TYR A 304 12.87 6.51 6.14
N LYS A 305 13.78 7.40 5.73
CA LYS A 305 13.43 8.71 5.17
C LYS A 305 12.43 8.58 4.01
N GLY A 306 11.26 9.19 4.14
CA GLY A 306 10.17 9.16 3.16
C GLY A 306 9.05 8.14 3.42
N THR A 307 9.23 7.19 4.37
CA THR A 307 8.12 6.32 4.83
C THR A 307 7.82 6.51 6.32
N GLU A 308 8.71 7.21 7.02
CA GLU A 308 8.72 7.39 8.46
C GLU A 308 7.38 7.89 9.00
N ASN A 309 6.89 9.03 8.52
CA ASN A 309 5.67 9.64 9.02
C ASN A 309 4.45 8.72 8.90
N ARG A 310 4.33 7.96 7.82
CA ARG A 310 3.20 7.05 7.59
C ARG A 310 3.22 5.87 8.55
N VAL A 311 4.38 5.27 8.74
CA VAL A 311 4.56 4.14 9.66
C VAL A 311 4.37 4.59 11.10
N LEU A 312 4.99 5.70 11.50
CA LEU A 312 4.87 6.25 12.86
C LEU A 312 3.43 6.65 13.19
N THR A 313 2.70 7.25 12.23
CA THR A 313 1.29 7.58 12.41
C THR A 313 0.45 6.32 12.64
N LEU A 314 0.69 5.25 11.88
CA LEU A 314 0.01 3.97 12.06
C LEU A 314 0.32 3.35 13.43
N LEU A 315 1.58 3.27 13.81
CA LEU A 315 1.99 2.69 15.09
C LEU A 315 1.42 3.47 16.27
N LYS A 316 1.43 4.81 16.19
CA LYS A 316 0.84 5.67 17.22
C LYS A 316 -0.67 5.48 17.34
N LEU A 317 -1.39 5.36 16.21
CA LEU A 317 -2.83 5.07 16.19
C LEU A 317 -3.14 3.77 16.92
N LEU A 318 -2.31 2.75 16.68
CA LEU A 318 -2.51 1.40 17.18
C LEU A 318 -1.79 1.13 18.53
N LYS A 319 -1.12 2.13 19.11
CA LYS A 319 -0.34 2.04 20.36
C LYS A 319 0.76 0.98 20.29
N LEU A 320 1.45 0.90 19.17
CA LEU A 320 2.48 -0.11 18.87
C LEU A 320 3.89 0.51 18.67
N GLU A 321 4.15 1.69 19.24
CA GLU A 321 5.44 2.41 19.09
C GLU A 321 6.63 1.64 19.69
N ASN A 322 6.39 0.66 20.55
CA ASN A 322 7.41 -0.27 21.04
C ASN A 322 8.06 -1.14 19.93
N GLY A 323 7.44 -1.25 18.76
CA GLY A 323 8.02 -1.90 17.58
C GLY A 323 9.09 -1.07 16.85
N ILE A 324 9.37 0.18 17.27
CA ILE A 324 10.33 1.06 16.62
C ILE A 324 11.75 0.77 17.12
N TYR A 325 12.69 0.55 16.19
CA TYR A 325 14.10 0.31 16.51
C TYR A 325 14.74 1.55 17.14
N GLY A 326 15.37 1.36 18.30
CA GLY A 326 16.02 2.44 19.08
C GLY A 326 15.19 2.97 20.23
N ASN A 327 13.94 2.59 20.35
CA ASN A 327 13.22 2.72 21.62
C ASN A 327 13.73 1.61 22.54
N ASP A 328 14.18 1.94 23.74
CA ASP A 328 14.87 1.05 24.70
C ASP A 328 14.04 -0.15 25.20
N MET A 329 12.93 -0.42 24.57
CA MET A 329 12.03 -1.50 24.92
C MET A 329 12.24 -2.72 24.01
N GLU A 330 13.05 -3.65 24.45
CA GLU A 330 13.09 -5.03 23.92
C GLU A 330 11.80 -5.82 24.20
N ASN A 331 10.71 -5.12 24.44
CA ASN A 331 9.44 -5.72 24.84
C ASN A 331 8.71 -6.28 23.63
N SER A 332 8.11 -7.44 23.80
CA SER A 332 7.22 -8.05 22.82
C SER A 332 6.08 -7.09 22.47
N ILE A 333 5.67 -7.07 21.20
CA ILE A 333 4.47 -6.36 20.75
C ILE A 333 3.25 -7.00 21.42
N ILE A 334 2.44 -6.20 22.10
CA ILE A 334 1.21 -6.62 22.73
C ILE A 334 0.03 -6.10 21.90
N TYR A 335 -0.86 -6.99 21.51
CA TYR A 335 -1.97 -6.71 20.61
C TYR A 335 -3.34 -6.59 21.29
N SER A 336 -3.39 -6.37 22.62
CA SER A 336 -4.64 -6.44 23.40
C SER A 336 -5.77 -5.54 22.89
N ASP A 337 -5.47 -4.31 22.47
CA ASP A 337 -6.48 -3.31 22.12
C ASP A 337 -6.68 -3.16 20.59
N ILE A 338 -5.89 -3.86 19.80
CA ILE A 338 -5.82 -3.59 18.38
C ILE A 338 -7.13 -3.90 17.66
N ASP A 339 -7.82 -4.96 18.07
CA ASP A 339 -9.09 -5.36 17.43
C ASP A 339 -10.16 -4.30 17.59
N ASN A 340 -10.26 -3.69 18.78
CA ASN A 340 -11.20 -2.61 19.04
C ASN A 340 -10.87 -1.37 18.20
N ILE A 341 -9.59 -0.99 18.12
CA ILE A 341 -9.15 0.16 17.31
C ILE A 341 -9.41 -0.10 15.82
N LEU A 342 -9.05 -1.28 15.32
CA LEU A 342 -9.29 -1.62 13.89
C LEU A 342 -10.78 -1.71 13.59
N GLN A 343 -11.59 -2.25 14.49
CA GLN A 343 -13.05 -2.29 14.30
C GLN A 343 -13.67 -0.90 14.26
N TYR A 344 -13.20 0.01 15.12
CA TYR A 344 -13.60 1.42 15.08
C TYR A 344 -13.24 2.07 13.74
N GLU A 345 -12.00 1.91 13.27
CA GLU A 345 -11.55 2.50 12.00
C GLU A 345 -12.28 1.87 10.79
N ARG A 346 -12.59 0.57 10.82
CA ARG A 346 -13.43 -0.10 9.80
C ARG A 346 -14.84 0.47 9.76
N ASN A 347 -15.48 0.65 10.91
CA ASN A 347 -16.81 1.22 10.99
C ASN A 347 -16.82 2.67 10.51
N LYS A 348 -15.82 3.46 10.90
CA LYS A 348 -15.64 4.84 10.44
C LYS A 348 -15.50 4.91 8.91
N ALA A 349 -14.65 4.06 8.31
CA ALA A 349 -14.48 3.99 6.87
C ALA A 349 -15.77 3.57 6.15
N ARG A 350 -16.52 2.63 6.72
CA ARG A 350 -17.83 2.19 6.18
C ARG A 350 -18.85 3.30 6.18
N ILE A 351 -18.97 4.04 7.29
CA ILE A 351 -19.88 5.20 7.40
C ILE A 351 -19.50 6.30 6.42
N PHE A 352 -18.19 6.60 6.29
CA PHE A 352 -17.71 7.56 5.30
C PHE A 352 -18.15 7.15 3.88
N LEU A 353 -17.91 5.89 3.51
CA LEU A 353 -18.27 5.38 2.19
C LEU A 353 -19.80 5.44 1.95
N GLN A 354 -20.60 4.98 2.89
CA GLN A 354 -22.06 5.00 2.78
C GLN A 354 -22.61 6.43 2.58
N LYS A 355 -22.11 7.40 3.35
CA LYS A 355 -22.48 8.81 3.18
C LYS A 355 -22.06 9.35 1.82
N ALA A 356 -20.85 9.07 1.38
CA ALA A 356 -20.33 9.50 0.08
C ALA A 356 -21.11 8.88 -1.09
N MET A 357 -21.65 7.67 -0.90
CA MET A 357 -22.53 6.99 -1.86
C MET A 357 -23.97 7.51 -1.83
N GLY A 358 -24.32 8.44 -0.94
CA GLY A 358 -25.67 8.96 -0.79
C GLY A 358 -26.64 7.98 -0.11
N LYS A 359 -26.12 6.96 0.57
CA LYS A 359 -26.92 6.02 1.36
C LYS A 359 -27.09 6.61 2.75
N CYS A 360 -28.29 7.15 3.07
CA CYS A 360 -28.65 7.55 4.43
C CYS A 360 -28.68 6.30 5.31
N GLY A 361 -27.71 6.17 6.19
CA GLY A 361 -27.75 5.18 7.25
C GLY A 361 -28.77 5.62 8.30
N ASN A 362 -30.03 5.17 8.19
CA ASN A 362 -30.82 4.95 9.36
C ASN A 362 -30.30 3.69 10.03
N ASP A 363 -29.97 3.79 11.32
CA ASP A 363 -29.53 2.73 12.23
C ASP A 363 -28.03 2.39 12.25
N ILE A 364 -27.23 3.32 12.77
CA ILE A 364 -26.03 2.91 13.51
C ILE A 364 -26.01 3.66 14.85
N THR A 365 -26.63 3.05 15.86
CA THR A 365 -26.39 3.40 17.25
C THR A 365 -24.94 3.04 17.61
N PHE A 366 -24.11 4.06 17.80
CA PHE A 366 -22.82 3.88 18.44
C PHE A 366 -23.08 3.44 19.88
N ASN A 367 -22.85 2.18 20.19
CA ASN A 367 -22.53 1.81 21.56
C ASN A 367 -21.13 2.39 21.84
N SER A 368 -21.10 3.49 22.58
CA SER A 368 -19.92 4.10 23.16
C SER A 368 -19.16 3.05 23.98
N LEU A 369 -17.93 2.71 23.52
CA LEU A 369 -16.91 2.06 24.34
C LEU A 369 -16.01 3.11 24.95
#